data_41616fec550e93221be0a016afd758a4
#
_entry.id   41616fec550e93221be0a016afd758a4
#
_cell.length_a   1.000
_cell.length_b   1.000
_cell.length_c   1.000
_cell.angle_alpha   90.00
_cell.angle_beta   90.00
_cell.angle_gamma   90.00
#
_symmetry.space_group_name_H-M   'P 1'
#
loop_
_entity.id
_entity.type
_entity.pdbx_description
1 polymer ?
#
loop_
_entity_poly.entity_id
_entity_poly.type
_entity_poly.pdbx_seq_one_letter_code
_entity_poly.pdbx_strand_id
1 'polypeptide(L)'
;LRGIFYAAREISSQLDREFKIPHYNNIKKVYSIWICMNARENSLNKIILKKEDIIGYSRWKECYSVLNLVIIRLGRKVTEDQNQELHRFLGTIFGRDLQLSEKEAILEKEFGIDLDNEKKERLVEMCNLGEGIWETALEQGIEQGIEQGKISGIIETCRKLNLSEAEIVEKIKEIMHISEDEAKWIVQSFEIHNS
;
A
#
# COMPACT_ATOMS: atom_id res chain seq x y z
N LEU A 1 5.60 4.29 -1.66
CA LEU A 1 6.98 4.44 -1.14
C LEU A 1 7.39 3.30 -0.22
N ARG A 2 6.49 2.80 0.68
CA ARG A 2 6.81 1.71 1.63
C ARG A 2 7.38 0.46 0.95
N GLY A 3 6.79 0.00 -0.18
CA GLY A 3 7.26 -1.17 -0.91
C GLY A 3 8.67 -1.00 -1.48
N ILE A 4 9.02 0.19 -1.96
CA ILE A 4 10.37 0.53 -2.43
C ILE A 4 11.36 0.48 -1.27
N PHE A 5 10.99 1.04 -0.11
CA PHE A 5 11.83 1.02 1.09
C PHE A 5 12.18 -0.40 1.54
N TYR A 6 11.19 -1.29 1.64
CA TYR A 6 11.43 -2.68 2.03
C TYR A 6 12.23 -3.45 0.97
N ALA A 7 11.99 -3.24 -0.31
CA ALA A 7 12.78 -3.85 -1.37
C ALA A 7 14.24 -3.39 -1.35
N ALA A 8 14.50 -2.10 -1.12
CA ALA A 8 15.85 -1.56 -0.99
C ALA A 8 16.57 -2.11 0.26
N ARG A 9 15.86 -2.25 1.38
CA ARG A 9 16.39 -2.87 2.60
C ARG A 9 16.79 -4.32 2.36
N GLU A 10 15.97 -5.09 1.63
CA GLU A 10 16.30 -6.49 1.30
C GLU A 10 17.48 -6.59 0.34
N ILE A 11 17.65 -5.67 -0.61
CA ILE A 11 18.86 -5.58 -1.44
C ILE A 11 20.09 -5.33 -0.55
N SER A 12 19.99 -4.36 0.36
CA SER A 12 21.08 -3.99 1.27
C SER A 12 21.49 -5.13 2.20
N SER A 13 20.51 -5.92 2.68
CA SER A 13 20.74 -7.06 3.57
C SER A 13 21.47 -8.24 2.93
N GLN A 14 21.68 -8.22 1.61
CA GLN A 14 22.45 -9.24 0.90
C GLN A 14 23.98 -9.11 1.12
N LEU A 15 24.45 -7.94 1.57
CA LEU A 15 25.86 -7.75 1.90
C LEU A 15 26.26 -8.76 2.99
N ASP A 16 27.44 -9.38 2.82
CA ASP A 16 28.01 -10.44 3.64
C ASP A 16 27.24 -11.78 3.64
N ARG A 17 25.97 -11.80 3.24
CA ARG A 17 25.16 -13.01 3.09
C ARG A 17 25.29 -13.62 1.69
N GLU A 18 25.09 -12.82 0.64
CA GLU A 18 25.09 -13.27 -0.75
C GLU A 18 26.32 -12.81 -1.53
N PHE A 19 26.92 -11.68 -1.14
CA PHE A 19 28.12 -11.14 -1.74
C PHE A 19 28.98 -10.36 -0.73
N LYS A 20 30.27 -10.18 -1.07
CA LYS A 20 31.22 -9.33 -0.33
C LYS A 20 31.73 -8.23 -1.25
N ILE A 21 32.10 -7.10 -0.68
CA ILE A 21 32.79 -6.03 -1.40
C ILE A 21 34.12 -6.55 -1.99
N PRO A 22 34.42 -6.29 -3.29
CA PRO A 22 33.72 -5.40 -4.24
C PRO A 22 32.76 -6.11 -5.22
N HIS A 23 32.27 -7.32 -4.95
CA HIS A 23 31.55 -8.17 -5.89
C HIS A 23 30.04 -7.82 -5.97
N TYR A 24 29.70 -6.57 -6.24
CA TYR A 24 28.32 -6.08 -6.34
C TYR A 24 27.50 -6.72 -7.47
N ASN A 25 28.15 -7.29 -8.48
CA ASN A 25 27.48 -8.00 -9.57
C ASN A 25 26.77 -9.29 -9.13
N ASN A 26 27.06 -9.76 -7.90
CA ASN A 26 26.43 -10.92 -7.30
C ASN A 26 25.11 -10.58 -6.58
N ILE A 27 24.69 -9.33 -6.57
CA ILE A 27 23.40 -8.92 -6.00
C ILE A 27 22.28 -9.65 -6.72
N LYS A 28 21.46 -10.37 -5.96
CA LYS A 28 20.30 -11.08 -6.47
C LYS A 28 19.09 -10.15 -6.62
N LYS A 29 18.24 -10.45 -7.61
CA LYS A 29 17.00 -9.70 -7.81
C LYS A 29 16.06 -9.87 -6.61
N VAL A 30 15.52 -8.77 -6.15
CA VAL A 30 14.49 -8.74 -5.11
C VAL A 30 13.13 -8.47 -5.74
N TYR A 31 12.14 -9.28 -5.37
CA TYR A 31 10.74 -9.08 -5.69
C TYR A 31 9.99 -8.76 -4.40
N SER A 32 9.50 -7.55 -4.29
CA SER A 32 8.60 -7.11 -3.21
C SER A 32 7.17 -7.15 -3.76
N ILE A 33 6.36 -8.11 -3.29
CA ILE A 33 5.00 -8.32 -3.79
C ILE A 33 4.03 -7.83 -2.72
N TRP A 34 3.11 -6.96 -3.14
CA TRP A 34 2.10 -6.34 -2.28
C TRP A 34 0.72 -6.67 -2.79
N ILE A 35 -0.09 -7.32 -1.94
CA ILE A 35 -1.50 -7.56 -2.19
C ILE A 35 -2.29 -6.49 -1.42
N CYS A 36 -2.96 -5.61 -2.17
CA CYS A 36 -3.76 -4.52 -1.63
C CYS A 36 -5.23 -4.86 -1.80
N MET A 37 -5.93 -5.09 -0.70
CA MET A 37 -7.35 -5.42 -0.69
C MET A 37 -8.23 -4.17 -0.73
N ASN A 38 -9.50 -4.34 -1.07
CA ASN A 38 -10.51 -3.28 -1.09
C ASN A 38 -10.19 -2.09 -2.02
N ALA A 39 -9.43 -2.34 -3.08
CA ALA A 39 -9.20 -1.34 -4.11
C ALA A 39 -10.51 -1.00 -4.86
N ARG A 40 -10.53 0.14 -5.52
CA ARG A 40 -11.67 0.53 -6.38
C ARG A 40 -11.83 -0.43 -7.55
N GLU A 41 -10.69 -0.84 -8.13
CA GLU A 41 -10.61 -1.71 -9.31
C GLU A 41 -9.44 -2.68 -9.17
N ASN A 42 -9.53 -3.83 -9.82
CA ASN A 42 -8.44 -4.77 -9.96
C ASN A 42 -7.31 -4.16 -10.77
N SER A 43 -6.08 -4.35 -10.34
CA SER A 43 -4.92 -4.00 -11.14
C SER A 43 -3.68 -4.80 -10.75
N LEU A 44 -2.81 -5.03 -11.73
CA LEU A 44 -1.49 -5.63 -11.55
C LEU A 44 -0.45 -4.67 -12.13
N ASN A 45 0.41 -4.13 -11.27
CA ASN A 45 1.43 -3.17 -11.65
C ASN A 45 2.80 -3.67 -11.24
N LYS A 46 3.78 -3.45 -12.09
CA LYS A 46 5.20 -3.70 -11.81
C LYS A 46 6.00 -2.41 -11.92
N ILE A 47 6.77 -2.11 -10.89
CA ILE A 47 7.70 -0.98 -10.85
C ILE A 47 9.11 -1.56 -10.84
N ILE A 48 9.94 -1.10 -11.76
CA ILE A 48 11.33 -1.54 -11.95
C ILE A 48 12.24 -0.34 -12.15
N LEU A 49 13.52 -0.50 -11.85
CA LEU A 49 14.55 0.44 -12.25
C LEU A 49 14.83 0.28 -13.74
N LYS A 50 14.85 1.37 -14.48
CA LYS A 50 15.17 1.42 -15.91
C LYS A 50 16.28 2.43 -16.17
N LYS A 51 17.25 2.04 -17.00
CA LYS A 51 18.26 2.96 -17.51
C LYS A 51 17.65 3.87 -18.57
N GLU A 52 17.99 5.15 -18.51
CA GLU A 52 17.71 6.14 -19.53
C GLU A 52 19.03 6.80 -19.97
N ASP A 53 19.32 6.83 -21.26
CA ASP A 53 20.50 7.48 -21.82
C ASP A 53 20.18 8.96 -22.07
N ILE A 54 20.63 9.86 -21.19
CA ILE A 54 20.40 11.31 -21.28
C ILE A 54 21.39 11.94 -22.28
N ILE A 55 22.66 11.55 -22.21
CA ILE A 55 23.71 12.01 -23.12
C ILE A 55 24.59 10.82 -23.47
N GLY A 56 24.74 10.54 -24.77
CA GLY A 56 25.55 9.44 -25.27
C GLY A 56 24.96 8.08 -24.96
N TYR A 57 25.60 7.03 -25.48
CA TYR A 57 25.16 5.64 -25.26
C TYR A 57 26.20 4.86 -24.48
N SER A 58 25.80 4.22 -23.38
CA SER A 58 26.63 3.33 -22.60
C SER A 58 26.19 1.88 -22.75
N ARG A 59 27.10 1.00 -23.21
CA ARG A 59 26.86 -0.45 -23.31
C ARG A 59 27.06 -1.16 -21.97
N TRP A 60 26.35 -0.73 -20.94
CA TRP A 60 26.32 -1.49 -19.71
C TRP A 60 25.52 -2.78 -19.92
N LYS A 61 26.14 -3.91 -19.70
CA LYS A 61 25.49 -5.23 -19.79
C LYS A 61 24.79 -5.63 -18.53
N GLU A 62 24.75 -4.76 -17.52
CA GLU A 62 24.32 -5.11 -16.19
C GLU A 62 22.80 -5.02 -16.02
N CYS A 63 22.29 -5.91 -15.17
CA CYS A 63 20.88 -6.01 -14.90
C CYS A 63 20.46 -4.95 -13.87
N TYR A 64 19.95 -3.80 -14.33
CA TYR A 64 19.45 -2.75 -13.44
C TYR A 64 18.17 -3.14 -12.70
N SER A 65 17.47 -4.17 -13.15
CA SER A 65 16.21 -4.61 -12.55
C SER A 65 16.42 -5.49 -11.32
N VAL A 66 17.35 -5.12 -10.45
CA VAL A 66 17.54 -5.80 -9.16
C VAL A 66 16.39 -5.57 -8.20
N LEU A 67 15.71 -4.43 -8.30
CA LEU A 67 14.53 -4.08 -7.52
C LEU A 67 13.28 -4.23 -8.39
N ASN A 68 12.37 -5.12 -7.95
CA ASN A 68 11.09 -5.33 -8.59
C ASN A 68 10.00 -5.18 -7.53
N LEU A 69 9.14 -4.18 -7.67
CA LEU A 69 7.96 -4.01 -6.84
C LEU A 69 6.73 -4.40 -7.65
N VAL A 70 6.02 -5.41 -7.17
CA VAL A 70 4.77 -5.87 -7.78
C VAL A 70 3.61 -5.47 -6.86
N ILE A 71 2.63 -4.78 -7.40
CA ILE A 71 1.45 -4.34 -6.67
C ILE A 71 0.24 -5.01 -7.31
N ILE A 72 -0.43 -5.87 -6.56
CA ILE A 72 -1.66 -6.54 -6.93
C ILE A 72 -2.78 -5.88 -6.15
N ARG A 73 -3.69 -5.21 -6.83
CA ARG A 73 -4.86 -4.59 -6.20
C ARG A 73 -6.08 -5.46 -6.45
N LEU A 74 -6.73 -5.86 -5.37
CA LEU A 74 -7.97 -6.62 -5.41
C LEU A 74 -9.15 -5.68 -5.17
N GLY A 75 -10.08 -5.69 -6.10
CA GLY A 75 -11.34 -4.97 -5.98
C GLY A 75 -12.18 -5.47 -4.80
N ARG A 76 -13.23 -4.73 -4.47
CA ARG A 76 -14.13 -5.10 -3.35
C ARG A 76 -14.89 -6.39 -3.59
N LYS A 77 -15.16 -6.72 -4.86
CA LYS A 77 -15.85 -7.95 -5.28
C LYS A 77 -14.90 -8.85 -6.02
N VAL A 78 -15.05 -10.15 -5.81
CA VAL A 78 -14.29 -11.15 -6.57
C VAL A 78 -14.72 -11.07 -8.05
N THR A 79 -13.72 -10.96 -8.93
CA THR A 79 -13.99 -10.83 -10.37
C THR A 79 -14.41 -12.17 -10.97
N GLU A 80 -15.30 -12.12 -11.95
CA GLU A 80 -15.69 -13.26 -12.80
C GLU A 80 -14.99 -13.23 -14.17
N ASP A 81 -14.17 -12.21 -14.43
CA ASP A 81 -13.43 -12.07 -15.68
C ASP A 81 -12.32 -13.12 -15.79
N GLN A 82 -12.45 -14.01 -16.78
CA GLN A 82 -11.50 -15.08 -17.05
C GLN A 82 -10.09 -14.59 -17.41
N ASN A 83 -9.95 -13.35 -17.89
CA ASN A 83 -8.66 -12.74 -18.17
C ASN A 83 -7.95 -12.25 -16.90
N GLN A 84 -8.62 -12.31 -15.76
CA GLN A 84 -8.11 -11.88 -14.45
C GLN A 84 -7.96 -13.06 -13.48
N GLU A 85 -7.49 -14.21 -13.95
CA GLU A 85 -7.37 -15.45 -13.18
C GLU A 85 -6.65 -15.26 -11.85
N LEU A 86 -5.53 -14.54 -11.82
CA LEU A 86 -4.80 -14.22 -10.60
C LEU A 86 -5.66 -13.41 -9.60
N HIS A 87 -6.40 -12.41 -10.08
CA HIS A 87 -7.28 -11.60 -9.23
C HIS A 87 -8.47 -12.42 -8.73
N ARG A 88 -9.02 -13.30 -9.58
CA ARG A 88 -10.07 -14.24 -9.18
C ARG A 88 -9.58 -15.18 -8.08
N PHE A 89 -8.43 -15.79 -8.27
CA PHE A 89 -7.82 -16.69 -7.29
C PHE A 89 -7.57 -15.97 -5.94
N LEU A 90 -6.83 -14.87 -5.97
CA LEU A 90 -6.50 -14.12 -4.75
C LEU A 90 -7.75 -13.49 -4.11
N GLY A 91 -8.69 -13.02 -4.94
CA GLY A 91 -9.98 -12.50 -4.48
C GLY A 91 -10.82 -13.59 -3.79
N THR A 92 -10.81 -14.82 -4.31
CA THR A 92 -11.48 -15.95 -3.66
C THR A 92 -10.89 -16.25 -2.28
N ILE A 93 -9.55 -16.21 -2.16
CA ILE A 93 -8.88 -16.48 -0.88
C ILE A 93 -9.12 -15.33 0.12
N PHE A 94 -8.87 -14.08 -0.28
CA PHE A 94 -8.84 -12.93 0.62
C PHE A 94 -10.13 -12.10 0.62
N GLY A 95 -11.01 -12.28 -0.37
CA GLY A 95 -12.27 -11.56 -0.50
C GLY A 95 -13.26 -11.91 0.61
N ARG A 96 -14.14 -10.96 0.93
CA ARG A 96 -15.14 -11.05 2.01
C ARG A 96 -16.56 -11.27 1.51
N ASP A 97 -16.75 -11.06 0.23
CA ASP A 97 -18.05 -11.14 -0.44
C ASP A 97 -18.52 -12.57 -0.70
N LEU A 98 -17.65 -13.56 -0.50
CA LEU A 98 -17.94 -14.98 -0.68
C LEU A 98 -17.99 -15.72 0.65
N GLN A 99 -19.00 -16.60 0.79
CA GLN A 99 -19.06 -17.55 1.89
C GLN A 99 -18.02 -18.66 1.72
N LEU A 100 -17.64 -19.34 2.83
CA LEU A 100 -16.62 -20.40 2.79
C LEU A 100 -16.94 -21.47 1.76
N SER A 101 -18.19 -21.93 1.70
CA SER A 101 -18.64 -22.94 0.74
C SER A 101 -18.52 -22.51 -0.72
N GLU A 102 -18.72 -21.21 -0.99
CA GLU A 102 -18.53 -20.65 -2.33
C GLU A 102 -17.06 -20.60 -2.70
N LYS A 103 -16.19 -20.18 -1.76
CA LYS A 103 -14.75 -20.22 -1.94
C LYS A 103 -14.22 -21.61 -2.21
N GLU A 104 -14.67 -22.60 -1.44
CA GLU A 104 -14.34 -24.02 -1.65
C GLU A 104 -14.73 -24.47 -3.06
N ALA A 105 -15.95 -24.18 -3.48
CA ALA A 105 -16.44 -24.56 -4.81
C ALA A 105 -15.64 -23.91 -5.95
N ILE A 106 -15.23 -22.65 -5.81
CA ILE A 106 -14.42 -21.96 -6.81
C ILE A 106 -13.01 -22.56 -6.85
N LEU A 107 -12.36 -22.74 -5.69
CA LEU A 107 -10.99 -23.27 -5.61
C LEU A 107 -10.90 -24.68 -6.16
N GLU A 108 -11.90 -25.53 -5.89
CA GLU A 108 -11.94 -26.89 -6.40
C GLU A 108 -12.22 -26.93 -7.92
N LYS A 109 -13.29 -26.25 -8.37
CA LYS A 109 -13.73 -26.35 -9.77
C LYS A 109 -12.88 -25.58 -10.77
N GLU A 110 -12.42 -24.39 -10.39
CA GLU A 110 -11.72 -23.51 -11.32
C GLU A 110 -10.21 -23.66 -11.21
N PHE A 111 -9.68 -23.93 -10.00
CA PHE A 111 -8.24 -24.03 -9.77
C PHE A 111 -7.75 -25.43 -9.45
N GLY A 112 -8.63 -26.42 -9.37
CA GLY A 112 -8.26 -27.81 -9.10
C GLY A 112 -7.64 -28.03 -7.71
N ILE A 113 -7.95 -27.15 -6.75
CA ILE A 113 -7.41 -27.19 -5.40
C ILE A 113 -8.41 -27.96 -4.52
N ASP A 114 -8.07 -29.20 -4.20
CA ASP A 114 -8.81 -30.00 -3.22
C ASP A 114 -8.50 -29.50 -1.80
N LEU A 115 -9.56 -29.14 -1.06
CA LEU A 115 -9.48 -28.59 0.28
C LEU A 115 -9.81 -29.66 1.32
N ASP A 116 -8.78 -30.30 1.87
CA ASP A 116 -8.89 -31.09 3.08
C ASP A 116 -9.17 -30.19 4.32
N ASN A 117 -9.43 -30.81 5.45
CA ASN A 117 -9.80 -30.08 6.67
C ASN A 117 -8.71 -29.08 7.11
N GLU A 118 -7.42 -29.43 7.00
CA GLU A 118 -6.31 -28.55 7.36
C GLU A 118 -6.27 -27.30 6.46
N LYS A 119 -6.45 -27.48 5.15
CA LYS A 119 -6.48 -26.34 4.20
C LYS A 119 -7.71 -25.46 4.41
N LYS A 120 -8.86 -26.03 4.79
CA LYS A 120 -10.07 -25.28 5.14
C LYS A 120 -9.85 -24.39 6.38
N GLU A 121 -9.25 -24.95 7.43
CA GLU A 121 -8.89 -24.18 8.62
C GLU A 121 -7.95 -23.02 8.27
N ARG A 122 -6.91 -23.27 7.47
CA ARG A 122 -6.00 -22.22 7.02
C ARG A 122 -6.68 -21.15 6.16
N LEU A 123 -7.64 -21.55 5.30
CA LEU A 123 -8.41 -20.60 4.50
C LEU A 123 -9.25 -19.68 5.41
N VAL A 124 -9.85 -20.22 6.45
CA VAL A 124 -10.59 -19.45 7.46
C VAL A 124 -9.65 -18.48 8.21
N GLU A 125 -8.48 -18.95 8.63
CA GLU A 125 -7.47 -18.09 9.27
C GLU A 125 -7.03 -16.92 8.36
N MET A 126 -6.82 -17.19 7.07
CA MET A 126 -6.47 -16.16 6.08
C MET A 126 -7.61 -15.15 5.88
N CYS A 127 -8.87 -15.61 5.90
CA CYS A 127 -10.03 -14.72 5.85
C CYS A 127 -10.08 -13.80 7.08
N ASN A 128 -9.89 -14.36 8.27
CA ASN A 128 -9.89 -13.62 9.53
C ASN A 128 -8.73 -12.60 9.60
N LEU A 129 -7.54 -12.98 9.11
CA LEU A 129 -6.41 -12.05 9.00
C LEU A 129 -6.75 -10.86 8.09
N GLY A 130 -7.38 -11.11 6.95
CA GLY A 130 -7.87 -10.08 6.05
C GLY A 130 -8.90 -9.16 6.73
N GLU A 131 -9.73 -9.70 7.60
CA GLU A 131 -10.73 -8.97 8.39
C GLU A 131 -10.07 -8.03 9.41
N GLY A 132 -9.17 -8.52 10.23
CA GLY A 132 -8.46 -7.71 11.21
C GLY A 132 -7.64 -6.58 10.59
N ILE A 133 -6.97 -6.81 9.45
CA ILE A 133 -6.25 -5.77 8.72
C ILE A 133 -7.22 -4.68 8.24
N TRP A 134 -8.40 -5.06 7.75
CA TRP A 134 -9.38 -4.10 7.25
C TRP A 134 -10.01 -3.27 8.39
N GLU A 135 -10.38 -3.90 9.50
CA GLU A 135 -10.93 -3.20 10.68
C GLU A 135 -9.95 -2.15 11.18
N THR A 136 -8.69 -2.55 11.37
CA THR A 136 -7.63 -1.63 11.76
C THR A 136 -7.45 -0.48 10.75
N ALA A 137 -7.49 -0.76 9.45
CA ALA A 137 -7.39 0.28 8.42
C ALA A 137 -8.61 1.21 8.38
N LEU A 138 -9.81 0.67 8.66
CA LEU A 138 -11.04 1.44 8.75
C LEU A 138 -11.01 2.37 9.97
N GLU A 139 -10.64 1.86 11.13
CA GLU A 139 -10.50 2.65 12.37
C GLU A 139 -9.50 3.79 12.17
N GLN A 140 -8.30 3.49 11.64
CA GLN A 140 -7.30 4.51 11.32
C GLN A 140 -7.82 5.53 10.31
N GLY A 141 -8.54 5.09 9.28
CA GLY A 141 -9.13 5.98 8.28
C GLY A 141 -10.19 6.90 8.85
N ILE A 142 -11.03 6.40 9.78
CA ILE A 142 -12.04 7.19 10.49
C ILE A 142 -11.34 8.21 11.40
N GLU A 143 -10.36 7.79 12.18
CA GLU A 143 -9.60 8.66 13.08
C GLU A 143 -8.92 9.80 12.31
N GLN A 144 -8.21 9.48 11.22
CA GLN A 144 -7.59 10.46 10.34
C GLN A 144 -8.62 11.40 9.70
N GLY A 145 -9.76 10.87 9.28
CA GLY A 145 -10.85 11.68 8.71
C GLY A 145 -11.47 12.65 9.71
N ILE A 146 -11.64 12.23 10.97
CA ILE A 146 -12.11 13.10 12.06
C ILE A 146 -11.08 14.18 12.36
N GLU A 147 -9.80 13.84 12.44
CA GLU A 147 -8.71 14.78 12.69
C GLU A 147 -8.61 15.83 11.57
N GLN A 148 -8.61 15.38 10.31
CA GLN A 148 -8.61 16.28 9.15
C GLN A 148 -9.85 17.18 9.12
N GLY A 149 -11.03 16.63 9.44
CA GLY A 149 -12.27 17.39 9.52
C GLY A 149 -12.23 18.46 10.62
N LYS A 150 -11.66 18.16 11.78
CA LYS A 150 -11.44 19.15 12.86
C LYS A 150 -10.50 20.26 12.41
N ILE A 151 -9.35 19.93 11.82
CA ILE A 151 -8.37 20.90 11.31
C ILE A 151 -9.02 21.81 10.26
N SER A 152 -9.70 21.23 9.26
CA SER A 152 -10.39 22.00 8.22
C SER A 152 -11.43 22.94 8.81
N GLY A 153 -12.24 22.45 9.75
CA GLY A 153 -13.25 23.26 10.44
C GLY A 153 -12.68 24.42 11.25
N ILE A 154 -11.54 24.21 11.91
CA ILE A 154 -10.83 25.27 12.65
C ILE A 154 -10.32 26.33 11.68
N ILE A 155 -9.59 25.94 10.63
CA ILE A 155 -9.02 26.85 9.63
C ILE A 155 -10.12 27.68 8.97
N GLU A 156 -11.18 27.03 8.46
CA GLU A 156 -12.28 27.73 7.81
C GLU A 156 -13.01 28.69 8.74
N THR A 157 -13.22 28.31 9.99
CA THR A 157 -13.85 29.16 10.98
C THR A 157 -13.00 30.39 11.31
N CYS A 158 -11.71 30.18 11.53
CA CYS A 158 -10.76 31.28 11.79
C CYS A 158 -10.68 32.25 10.60
N ARG A 159 -10.68 31.74 9.37
CA ARG A 159 -10.71 32.58 8.15
C ARG A 159 -12.00 33.39 8.02
N LYS A 160 -13.15 32.81 8.34
CA LYS A 160 -14.44 33.54 8.37
C LYS A 160 -14.46 34.65 9.42
N LEU A 161 -13.67 34.49 10.48
CA LEU A 161 -13.49 35.52 11.52
C LEU A 161 -12.38 36.51 11.17
N ASN A 162 -11.75 36.45 9.99
CA ASN A 162 -10.67 37.27 9.50
C ASN A 162 -9.42 37.25 10.43
N LEU A 163 -9.15 36.11 11.06
CA LEU A 163 -7.93 35.93 11.84
C LEU A 163 -6.70 35.82 10.92
N SER A 164 -5.57 36.34 11.39
CA SER A 164 -4.28 36.23 10.72
C SER A 164 -3.77 34.78 10.75
N GLU A 165 -2.86 34.40 9.83
CA GLU A 165 -2.22 33.08 9.84
C GLU A 165 -1.57 32.73 11.17
N ALA A 166 -0.91 33.70 11.83
CA ALA A 166 -0.29 33.49 13.12
C ALA A 166 -1.32 33.13 14.20
N GLU A 167 -2.50 33.74 14.18
CA GLU A 167 -3.60 33.44 15.08
C GLU A 167 -4.20 32.07 14.78
N ILE A 168 -4.30 31.68 13.50
CA ILE A 168 -4.77 30.34 13.09
C ILE A 168 -3.80 29.27 13.60
N VAL A 169 -2.50 29.44 13.43
CA VAL A 169 -1.47 28.54 13.93
C VAL A 169 -1.58 28.36 15.44
N GLU A 170 -1.73 29.46 16.19
CA GLU A 170 -1.85 29.40 17.66
C GLU A 170 -3.14 28.66 18.08
N LYS A 171 -4.26 28.87 17.37
CA LYS A 171 -5.51 28.14 17.62
C LYS A 171 -5.40 26.66 17.33
N ILE A 172 -4.77 26.26 16.25
CA ILE A 172 -4.53 24.84 15.92
C ILE A 172 -3.65 24.19 16.98
N LYS A 173 -2.55 24.85 17.37
CA LYS A 173 -1.65 24.39 18.42
C LYS A 173 -2.39 24.16 19.73
N GLU A 174 -3.22 25.14 20.14
CA GLU A 174 -4.00 25.08 21.38
C GLU A 174 -5.04 23.93 21.36
N ILE A 175 -5.83 23.82 20.28
CA ILE A 175 -6.96 22.87 20.20
C ILE A 175 -6.48 21.46 19.94
N MET A 176 -5.44 21.30 19.12
CA MET A 176 -4.92 19.98 18.74
C MET A 176 -3.81 19.48 19.68
N HIS A 177 -3.35 20.31 20.63
CA HIS A 177 -2.25 20.01 21.58
C HIS A 177 -0.95 19.56 20.90
N ILE A 178 -0.58 20.19 19.78
CA ILE A 178 0.60 19.90 18.98
C ILE A 178 1.64 21.02 19.09
N SER A 179 2.85 20.76 18.55
CA SER A 179 3.91 21.76 18.52
C SER A 179 3.60 22.90 17.54
N GLU A 180 4.28 24.03 17.72
CA GLU A 180 4.14 25.20 16.83
C GLU A 180 4.57 24.89 15.40
N ASP A 181 5.64 24.09 15.23
CA ASP A 181 6.15 23.69 13.92
C ASP A 181 5.18 22.78 13.17
N GLU A 182 4.53 21.84 13.88
CA GLU A 182 3.48 21.00 13.32
C GLU A 182 2.25 21.82 12.92
N ALA A 183 1.82 22.76 13.75
CA ALA A 183 0.70 23.64 13.45
C ALA A 183 0.97 24.50 12.21
N LYS A 184 2.16 25.07 12.08
CA LYS A 184 2.58 25.81 10.89
C LYS A 184 2.55 24.95 9.63
N TRP A 185 3.09 23.73 9.72
CA TRP A 185 3.08 22.78 8.59
C TRP A 185 1.66 22.44 8.16
N ILE A 186 0.74 22.23 9.10
CA ILE A 186 -0.68 21.92 8.83
C ILE A 186 -1.34 23.09 8.08
N VAL A 187 -1.18 24.32 8.52
CA VAL A 187 -1.77 25.50 7.87
C VAL A 187 -1.26 25.66 6.44
N GLN A 188 0.05 25.52 6.23
CA GLN A 188 0.67 25.60 4.91
C GLN A 188 0.22 24.46 3.97
N SER A 189 0.12 23.24 4.50
CA SER A 189 -0.32 22.08 3.72
C SER A 189 -1.78 22.20 3.27
N PHE A 190 -2.62 22.81 4.11
CA PHE A 190 -4.03 23.04 3.79
C PHE A 190 -4.22 24.00 2.60
N GLU A 191 -3.33 24.95 2.41
CA GLU A 191 -3.37 25.88 1.29
C GLU A 191 -3.03 25.23 -0.05
N ILE A 192 -2.04 24.33 -0.05
CA ILE A 192 -1.60 23.61 -1.26
C ILE A 192 -2.70 22.70 -1.82
N HIS A 193 -3.56 22.14 -0.96
CA HIS A 193 -4.60 21.19 -1.39
C HIS A 193 -5.92 21.84 -1.78
N ASN A 194 -6.13 23.13 -1.46
CA ASN A 194 -7.36 23.87 -1.74
C ASN A 194 -7.18 25.01 -2.76
N SER A 195 -6.00 25.10 -3.40
CA SER A 195 -5.68 25.99 -4.53
C SER A 195 -5.81 25.23 -5.84
#